data_694948f5eeb62d0869c6235448c45879
#
_entry.id   694948f5eeb62d0869c6235448c45879
#
_cell.length_a   1.000
_cell.length_b   1.000
_cell.length_c   1.000
_cell.angle_alpha   90.00
_cell.angle_beta   90.00
_cell.angle_gamma   90.00
#
_symmetry.space_group_name_H-M   'P 1'
#
loop_
_entity.id
_entity.type
_entity.pdbx_description
1 polymer ?
#
loop_
_entity_poly.entity_id
_entity_poly.type
_entity_poly.pdbx_seq_one_letter_code
_entity_poly.pdbx_strand_id
1 'polypeptide(L)'
;QLESAYSDVCQQVPDHHSVPKGSISIQLLGGENIEDRMMQTTLDTVDKLVERGVPCNKIAILVRSNRNIQDIAEYFMNHSDYPLVSDEAFRLDASQAVCTLVNALYILVHPNDNIALATLNKFCDTYSVAGNMPEQLLTNRSEYLEMPLFDLTERLFAELKLGEIKDMIKQTAYICTFYDCLSKYLTD
;
A
#
# COMPACT_ATOMS: atom_id res chain seq x y z
N GLN A 1 14.59 15.36 -33.70
CA GLN A 1 14.63 13.88 -33.83
C GLN A 1 13.34 13.22 -33.31
N LEU A 2 12.73 13.66 -32.19
CA LEU A 2 11.48 13.10 -31.68
C LEU A 2 10.27 13.46 -32.60
N GLU A 3 10.16 14.68 -33.07
CA GLU A 3 9.10 15.11 -34.01
C GLU A 3 9.11 14.31 -35.33
N SER A 4 10.30 13.99 -35.82
CA SER A 4 10.45 13.17 -37.04
C SER A 4 10.11 11.70 -36.78
N ALA A 5 10.39 11.17 -35.59
CA ALA A 5 10.11 9.78 -35.25
C ALA A 5 8.62 9.48 -35.02
N TYR A 6 7.81 10.51 -34.74
CA TYR A 6 6.39 10.36 -34.45
C TYR A 6 5.48 11.08 -35.47
N SER A 7 6.05 11.58 -36.58
CA SER A 7 5.32 12.34 -37.59
C SER A 7 4.26 11.52 -38.35
N ASP A 8 4.38 10.20 -38.35
CA ASP A 8 3.51 9.24 -39.00
C ASP A 8 2.60 8.46 -38.05
N VAL A 9 2.71 8.71 -36.73
CA VAL A 9 1.88 8.05 -35.73
C VAL A 9 0.51 8.71 -35.65
N CYS A 10 -0.44 8.16 -36.40
CA CYS A 10 -1.84 8.54 -36.32
C CYS A 10 -2.66 7.44 -35.70
N GLN A 11 -3.39 7.78 -34.62
CA GLN A 11 -4.41 6.90 -34.06
C GLN A 11 -5.65 6.88 -34.98
N GLN A 12 -5.98 5.71 -35.54
CA GLN A 12 -7.20 5.55 -36.32
C GLN A 12 -8.38 5.20 -35.40
N VAL A 13 -9.47 5.93 -35.55
CA VAL A 13 -10.73 5.60 -34.90
C VAL A 13 -11.45 4.55 -35.76
N PRO A 14 -11.82 3.38 -35.21
CA PRO A 14 -12.60 2.39 -35.97
C PRO A 14 -13.91 2.96 -36.47
N ASP A 15 -14.28 2.69 -37.73
CA ASP A 15 -15.46 3.24 -38.41
C ASP A 15 -16.81 2.93 -37.72
N HIS A 16 -16.84 1.96 -36.79
CA HIS A 16 -18.07 1.59 -36.09
C HIS A 16 -18.26 2.32 -34.76
N HIS A 17 -17.37 3.18 -34.37
CA HIS A 17 -17.51 4.02 -33.19
C HIS A 17 -17.87 5.44 -33.59
N SER A 18 -19.16 5.69 -33.78
CA SER A 18 -19.70 7.05 -33.68
C SER A 18 -19.60 7.48 -32.23
N VAL A 19 -18.40 7.89 -31.80
CA VAL A 19 -18.13 8.27 -30.40
C VAL A 19 -18.80 9.61 -30.13
N PRO A 20 -19.62 9.71 -29.06
CA PRO A 20 -20.01 11.01 -28.53
C PRO A 20 -18.75 11.83 -28.25
N LYS A 21 -18.80 13.13 -28.48
CA LYS A 21 -17.68 14.05 -28.31
C LYS A 21 -16.97 13.82 -26.99
N GLY A 22 -15.75 13.26 -27.03
CA GLY A 22 -14.84 13.20 -25.89
C GLY A 22 -14.30 14.60 -25.55
N SER A 23 -13.81 14.77 -24.35
CA SER A 23 -13.11 16.00 -23.93
C SER A 23 -11.75 15.66 -23.31
N ILE A 24 -10.79 16.53 -23.54
CA ILE A 24 -9.46 16.47 -22.91
C ILE A 24 -9.29 17.73 -22.08
N SER A 25 -8.89 17.57 -20.83
CA SER A 25 -8.51 18.68 -19.95
C SER A 25 -7.08 18.47 -19.49
N ILE A 26 -6.26 19.49 -19.59
CA ILE A 26 -4.87 19.47 -19.13
C ILE A 26 -4.72 20.53 -18.05
N GLN A 27 -4.24 20.11 -16.87
CA GLN A 27 -3.93 21.01 -15.77
C GLN A 27 -2.44 20.92 -15.44
N LEU A 28 -1.79 22.06 -15.42
CA LEU A 28 -0.39 22.18 -14.98
C LEU A 28 -0.38 22.68 -13.55
N LEU A 29 0.12 21.87 -12.64
CA LEU A 29 0.27 22.19 -11.24
C LEU A 29 1.71 22.68 -11.00
N GLY A 30 1.86 23.82 -10.33
CA GLY A 30 3.16 24.37 -9.96
C GLY A 30 3.13 24.95 -8.55
N GLY A 31 4.30 25.27 -7.98
CA GLY A 31 4.44 25.86 -6.65
C GLY A 31 4.83 24.82 -5.58
N GLU A 32 4.74 25.23 -4.33
CA GLU A 32 5.04 24.37 -3.18
C GLU A 32 3.95 23.31 -2.99
N ASN A 33 4.30 22.16 -2.38
CA ASN A 33 3.42 21.03 -2.08
C ASN A 33 2.68 20.48 -3.33
N ILE A 34 3.43 20.27 -4.41
CA ILE A 34 2.89 19.76 -5.68
C ILE A 34 2.21 18.39 -5.49
N GLU A 35 2.79 17.52 -4.65
CA GLU A 35 2.26 16.17 -4.39
C GLU A 35 0.86 16.22 -3.76
N ASP A 36 0.69 16.98 -2.69
CA ASP A 36 -0.61 17.14 -2.01
C ASP A 36 -1.66 17.76 -2.96
N ARG A 37 -1.25 18.76 -3.73
CA ARG A 37 -2.13 19.41 -4.70
C ARG A 37 -2.54 18.47 -5.84
N MET A 38 -1.63 17.60 -6.25
CA MET A 38 -1.92 16.58 -7.25
C MET A 38 -2.95 15.57 -6.73
N MET A 39 -2.80 15.12 -5.49
CA MET A 39 -3.76 14.21 -4.84
C MET A 39 -5.15 14.86 -4.74
N GLN A 40 -5.20 16.09 -4.21
CA GLN A 40 -6.46 16.84 -4.10
C GLN A 40 -7.11 17.06 -5.47
N THR A 41 -6.35 17.49 -6.47
CA THR A 41 -6.88 17.71 -7.83
C THR A 41 -7.40 16.43 -8.46
N THR A 42 -6.75 15.29 -8.16
CA THR A 42 -7.20 13.97 -8.64
C THR A 42 -8.54 13.60 -8.01
N LEU A 43 -8.67 13.77 -6.69
CA LEU A 43 -9.93 13.53 -5.98
C LEU A 43 -11.04 14.45 -6.48
N ASP A 44 -10.79 15.76 -6.58
CA ASP A 44 -11.76 16.74 -7.11
C ASP A 44 -12.23 16.39 -8.54
N THR A 45 -11.34 15.78 -9.33
CA THR A 45 -11.68 15.34 -10.69
C THR A 45 -12.60 14.14 -10.66
N VAL A 46 -12.34 13.17 -9.77
CA VAL A 46 -13.23 12.01 -9.57
C VAL A 46 -14.60 12.47 -9.07
N ASP A 47 -14.65 13.38 -8.09
CA ASP A 47 -15.90 13.94 -7.57
C ASP A 47 -16.75 14.55 -8.69
N LYS A 48 -16.14 15.41 -9.51
CA LYS A 48 -16.83 16.03 -10.67
C LYS A 48 -17.35 15.01 -11.68
N LEU A 49 -16.64 13.90 -11.88
CA LEU A 49 -17.09 12.84 -12.79
C LEU A 49 -18.28 12.08 -12.19
N VAL A 50 -18.23 11.76 -10.90
CA VAL A 50 -19.29 11.05 -10.19
C VAL A 50 -20.55 11.93 -10.11
N GLU A 51 -20.41 13.22 -9.80
CA GLU A 51 -21.51 14.20 -9.83
C GLU A 51 -22.19 14.30 -11.20
N ARG A 52 -21.44 14.10 -12.29
CA ARG A 52 -21.96 14.04 -13.66
C ARG A 52 -22.60 12.70 -14.01
N GLY A 53 -22.65 11.76 -13.07
CA GLY A 53 -23.25 10.44 -13.24
C GLY A 53 -22.33 9.40 -13.84
N VAL A 54 -21.00 9.62 -13.88
CA VAL A 54 -20.04 8.59 -14.31
C VAL A 54 -19.86 7.60 -13.17
N PRO A 55 -20.18 6.31 -13.33
CA PRO A 55 -20.01 5.32 -12.26
C PRO A 55 -18.52 5.06 -12.01
N CYS A 56 -18.13 4.83 -10.75
CA CYS A 56 -16.73 4.65 -10.32
C CYS A 56 -16.00 3.57 -11.12
N ASN A 57 -16.67 2.48 -11.49
CA ASN A 57 -16.11 1.39 -12.30
C ASN A 57 -15.78 1.76 -13.77
N LYS A 58 -16.09 2.99 -14.17
CA LYS A 58 -15.74 3.55 -15.49
C LYS A 58 -14.66 4.63 -15.41
N ILE A 59 -14.15 4.89 -14.21
CA ILE A 59 -13.09 5.87 -13.98
C ILE A 59 -11.79 5.11 -13.78
N ALA A 60 -10.74 5.48 -14.50
CA ALA A 60 -9.40 4.93 -14.34
C ALA A 60 -8.40 6.06 -14.10
N ILE A 61 -7.56 5.88 -13.09
CA ILE A 61 -6.44 6.78 -12.78
C ILE A 61 -5.15 6.11 -13.26
N LEU A 62 -4.45 6.76 -14.18
CA LEU A 62 -3.19 6.28 -14.71
C LEU A 62 -2.04 7.11 -14.16
N VAL A 63 -1.01 6.43 -13.66
CA VAL A 63 0.18 7.06 -13.08
C VAL A 63 1.46 6.55 -13.75
N ARG A 64 2.53 7.29 -13.61
CA ARG A 64 3.80 6.94 -14.24
C ARG A 64 4.61 5.92 -13.42
N SER A 65 4.48 5.92 -12.11
CA SER A 65 5.23 5.03 -11.22
C SER A 65 4.31 4.33 -10.23
N ASN A 66 4.66 3.10 -9.86
CA ASN A 66 3.88 2.29 -8.92
C ASN A 66 3.81 2.92 -7.52
N ARG A 67 4.85 3.65 -7.11
CA ARG A 67 4.83 4.39 -5.84
C ARG A 67 3.65 5.35 -5.76
N ASN A 68 3.36 6.08 -6.83
CA ASN A 68 2.24 7.01 -6.86
C ASN A 68 0.88 6.32 -6.70
N ILE A 69 0.78 5.02 -7.04
CA ILE A 69 -0.46 4.24 -6.83
C ILE A 69 -0.76 4.12 -5.34
N GLN A 70 0.26 3.82 -4.54
CA GLN A 70 0.13 3.68 -3.09
C GLN A 70 -0.25 5.01 -2.43
N ASP A 71 0.43 6.09 -2.82
CA ASP A 71 0.16 7.43 -2.31
C ASP A 71 -1.28 7.89 -2.62
N ILE A 72 -1.76 7.63 -3.86
CA ILE A 72 -3.14 7.90 -4.27
C ILE A 72 -4.12 7.03 -3.48
N ALA A 73 -3.84 5.74 -3.32
CA ALA A 73 -4.72 4.84 -2.60
C ALA A 73 -4.86 5.27 -1.13
N GLU A 74 -3.76 5.60 -0.46
CA GLU A 74 -3.78 6.10 0.91
C GLU A 74 -4.55 7.43 1.01
N TYR A 75 -4.33 8.34 0.07
CA TYR A 75 -5.04 9.61 0.05
C TYR A 75 -6.56 9.42 -0.10
N PHE A 76 -7.00 8.59 -1.06
CA PHE A 76 -8.41 8.30 -1.28
C PHE A 76 -9.05 7.60 -0.08
N MET A 77 -8.39 6.63 0.54
CA MET A 77 -8.89 5.95 1.75
C MET A 77 -9.08 6.91 2.93
N ASN A 78 -8.26 7.96 3.02
CA ASN A 78 -8.35 8.92 4.12
C ASN A 78 -9.33 10.08 3.86
N HIS A 79 -9.67 10.36 2.59
CA HIS A 79 -10.42 11.57 2.21
C HIS A 79 -11.70 11.29 1.41
N SER A 80 -12.00 10.02 1.10
CA SER A 80 -13.22 9.65 0.36
C SER A 80 -13.71 8.25 0.72
N ASP A 81 -14.95 7.95 0.36
CA ASP A 81 -15.56 6.61 0.46
C ASP A 81 -15.57 5.87 -0.89
N TYR A 82 -14.81 6.35 -1.87
CA TYR A 82 -14.79 5.71 -3.19
C TYR A 82 -14.05 4.36 -3.14
N PRO A 83 -14.66 3.29 -3.72
CA PRO A 83 -13.97 2.01 -3.84
C PRO A 83 -12.82 2.13 -4.84
N LEU A 84 -11.59 1.95 -4.36
CA LEU A 84 -10.40 1.90 -5.19
C LEU A 84 -10.00 0.44 -5.44
N VAL A 85 -9.71 0.08 -6.69
CA VAL A 85 -9.24 -1.26 -7.07
C VAL A 85 -7.87 -1.12 -7.74
N SER A 86 -6.87 -1.73 -7.17
CA SER A 86 -5.52 -1.80 -7.76
C SER A 86 -4.73 -2.95 -7.14
N ASP A 87 -4.16 -3.81 -7.98
CA ASP A 87 -3.30 -4.90 -7.52
C ASP A 87 -2.01 -4.38 -6.87
N GLU A 88 -1.49 -3.25 -7.34
CA GLU A 88 -0.25 -2.66 -6.83
C GLU A 88 -0.46 -1.87 -5.52
N ALA A 89 -1.62 -1.24 -5.33
CA ALA A 89 -1.92 -0.45 -4.14
C ALA A 89 -1.97 -1.31 -2.87
N PHE A 90 -2.34 -2.59 -3.03
CA PHE A 90 -2.56 -3.51 -1.91
C PHE A 90 -1.49 -4.61 -1.82
N ARG A 91 -0.32 -4.39 -2.37
CA ARG A 91 0.82 -5.29 -2.17
C ARG A 91 1.22 -5.31 -0.69
N LEU A 92 1.35 -6.51 -0.12
CA LEU A 92 1.69 -6.70 1.29
C LEU A 92 3.06 -6.12 1.68
N ASP A 93 4.01 -6.12 0.74
CA ASP A 93 5.34 -5.54 0.92
C ASP A 93 5.36 -4.00 0.95
N ALA A 94 4.26 -3.34 0.61
CA ALA A 94 4.07 -1.91 0.79
C ALA A 94 3.68 -1.53 2.22
N SER A 95 3.14 -2.46 2.99
CA SER A 95 2.72 -2.22 4.36
C SER A 95 3.87 -2.37 5.34
N GLN A 96 4.21 -1.30 6.05
CA GLN A 96 5.22 -1.34 7.11
C GLN A 96 4.81 -2.29 8.24
N ALA A 97 3.51 -2.37 8.59
CA ALA A 97 3.00 -3.27 9.61
C ALA A 97 3.24 -4.74 9.22
N VAL A 98 2.91 -5.12 7.98
CA VAL A 98 3.15 -6.47 7.46
C VAL A 98 4.64 -6.77 7.37
N CYS A 99 5.45 -5.84 6.83
CA CYS A 99 6.90 -6.00 6.76
C CYS A 99 7.53 -6.19 8.15
N THR A 100 7.04 -5.48 9.17
CA THR A 100 7.52 -5.63 10.55
C THR A 100 7.17 -7.00 11.13
N LEU A 101 5.93 -7.48 10.92
CA LEU A 101 5.53 -8.84 11.33
C LEU A 101 6.37 -9.92 10.65
N VAL A 102 6.52 -9.83 9.33
CA VAL A 102 7.33 -10.79 8.56
C VAL A 102 8.79 -10.75 9.01
N ASN A 103 9.33 -9.56 9.29
CA ASN A 103 10.69 -9.42 9.79
C ASN A 103 10.87 -10.05 11.18
N ALA A 104 9.89 -9.88 12.08
CA ALA A 104 9.92 -10.53 13.40
C ALA A 104 9.88 -12.07 13.28
N LEU A 105 9.01 -12.61 12.42
CA LEU A 105 8.98 -14.04 12.10
C LEU A 105 10.30 -14.53 11.49
N TYR A 106 10.88 -13.74 10.59
CA TYR A 106 12.16 -14.05 9.93
C TYR A 106 13.32 -14.15 10.93
N ILE A 107 13.40 -13.26 11.91
CA ILE A 107 14.42 -13.26 12.97
C ILE A 107 14.35 -14.54 13.80
N LEU A 108 13.16 -15.07 14.06
CA LEU A 108 13.00 -16.33 14.78
C LEU A 108 13.66 -17.51 14.05
N VAL A 109 13.67 -17.48 12.74
CA VAL A 109 14.32 -18.51 11.91
C VAL A 109 15.79 -18.19 11.65
N HIS A 110 16.13 -16.91 11.50
CA HIS A 110 17.46 -16.40 11.18
C HIS A 110 18.02 -15.47 12.27
N PRO A 111 18.33 -15.98 13.48
CA PRO A 111 18.67 -15.16 14.65
C PRO A 111 19.98 -14.36 14.52
N ASN A 112 20.83 -14.70 13.55
CA ASN A 112 22.11 -14.06 13.33
C ASN A 112 22.07 -13.00 12.21
N ASP A 113 20.91 -12.69 11.65
CA ASP A 113 20.77 -11.65 10.64
C ASP A 113 20.73 -10.26 11.28
N ASN A 114 21.89 -9.61 11.26
CA ASN A 114 22.08 -8.29 11.85
C ASN A 114 21.23 -7.19 11.16
N ILE A 115 20.89 -7.34 9.87
CA ILE A 115 20.10 -6.37 9.13
C ILE A 115 18.64 -6.47 9.59
N ALA A 116 18.12 -7.69 9.69
CA ALA A 116 16.77 -7.94 10.18
C ALA A 116 16.60 -7.43 11.63
N LEU A 117 17.58 -7.73 12.50
CA LEU A 117 17.61 -7.24 13.89
C LEU A 117 17.66 -5.72 13.96
N ALA A 118 18.53 -5.07 13.18
CA ALA A 118 18.63 -3.62 13.17
C ALA A 118 17.34 -2.95 12.64
N THR A 119 16.68 -3.56 11.68
CA THR A 119 15.40 -3.08 11.14
C THR A 119 14.30 -3.13 12.19
N LEU A 120 14.21 -4.22 12.95
CA LEU A 120 13.22 -4.36 14.02
C LEU A 120 13.51 -3.41 15.18
N ASN A 121 14.79 -3.26 15.56
CA ASN A 121 15.22 -2.28 16.57
C ASN A 121 14.80 -0.87 16.17
N LYS A 122 15.07 -0.46 14.92
CA LYS A 122 14.70 0.85 14.41
C LYS A 122 13.18 1.08 14.47
N PHE A 123 12.39 0.07 14.16
CA PHE A 123 10.93 0.15 14.30
C PHE A 123 10.53 0.38 15.76
N CYS A 124 11.04 -0.44 16.69
CA CYS A 124 10.75 -0.33 18.11
C CYS A 124 11.14 1.04 18.69
N ASP A 125 12.30 1.57 18.30
CA ASP A 125 12.76 2.91 18.70
C ASP A 125 11.86 4.02 18.15
N THR A 126 11.48 3.91 16.88
CA THR A 126 10.65 4.93 16.19
C THR A 126 9.27 5.05 16.83
N TYR A 127 8.66 3.92 17.19
CA TYR A 127 7.29 3.88 17.72
C TYR A 127 7.24 3.68 19.24
N SER A 128 8.39 3.75 19.92
CA SER A 128 8.49 3.59 21.37
C SER A 128 7.82 2.31 21.90
N VAL A 129 7.98 1.21 21.17
CA VAL A 129 7.51 -0.11 21.60
C VAL A 129 8.28 -0.51 22.87
N ALA A 130 7.56 -0.68 23.96
CA ALA A 130 8.17 -0.94 25.27
C ALA A 130 8.90 -2.30 25.30
N GLY A 131 10.08 -2.32 25.92
CA GLY A 131 10.91 -3.50 26.01
C GLY A 131 11.87 -3.63 24.82
N ASN A 132 12.96 -4.41 25.03
CA ASN A 132 13.88 -4.75 23.94
C ASN A 132 13.28 -5.94 23.15
N MET A 133 12.34 -5.66 22.28
CA MET A 133 11.60 -6.70 21.53
C MET A 133 12.51 -7.67 20.76
N PRO A 134 13.56 -7.20 20.03
CA PRO A 134 14.45 -8.11 19.33
C PRO A 134 15.23 -9.04 20.29
N GLU A 135 15.64 -8.56 21.45
CA GLU A 135 16.31 -9.38 22.45
C GLU A 135 15.35 -10.39 23.10
N GLN A 136 14.11 -9.99 23.35
CA GLN A 136 13.06 -10.90 23.85
C GLN A 136 12.76 -12.02 22.86
N LEU A 137 12.67 -11.71 21.54
CA LEU A 137 12.48 -12.71 20.49
C LEU A 137 13.62 -13.75 20.48
N LEU A 138 14.86 -13.30 20.64
CA LEU A 138 16.02 -14.18 20.66
C LEU A 138 16.09 -15.02 21.95
N THR A 139 15.78 -14.41 23.08
CA THR A 139 15.84 -15.08 24.40
C THR A 139 14.76 -16.15 24.51
N ASN A 140 13.54 -15.85 24.08
CA ASN A 140 12.38 -16.75 24.18
C ASN A 140 12.12 -17.52 22.88
N ARG A 141 13.08 -17.58 21.98
CA ARG A 141 12.97 -18.15 20.63
C ARG A 141 12.32 -19.53 20.60
N SER A 142 12.73 -20.43 21.52
CA SER A 142 12.18 -21.78 21.57
C SER A 142 10.68 -21.80 21.84
N GLU A 143 10.20 -20.94 22.75
CA GLU A 143 8.78 -20.80 23.06
C GLU A 143 7.98 -20.33 21.84
N TYR A 144 8.49 -19.31 21.13
CA TYR A 144 7.83 -18.80 19.92
C TYR A 144 7.77 -19.84 18.79
N LEU A 145 8.83 -20.62 18.59
CA LEU A 145 8.89 -21.63 17.52
C LEU A 145 8.01 -22.86 17.79
N GLU A 146 7.57 -23.08 19.03
CA GLU A 146 6.62 -24.15 19.37
C GLU A 146 5.16 -23.76 19.12
N MET A 147 4.89 -22.47 18.88
CA MET A 147 3.52 -21.99 18.63
C MET A 147 3.09 -22.25 17.19
N PRO A 148 1.78 -22.53 16.96
CA PRO A 148 1.22 -22.49 15.62
C PRO A 148 1.46 -21.13 14.95
N LEU A 149 1.72 -21.13 13.65
CA LEU A 149 2.12 -19.90 12.94
C LEU A 149 1.11 -18.76 13.08
N PHE A 150 -0.18 -19.10 13.08
CA PHE A 150 -1.24 -18.08 13.24
C PHE A 150 -1.19 -17.44 14.62
N ASP A 151 -1.15 -18.24 15.67
CA ASP A 151 -1.08 -17.79 17.07
C ASP A 151 0.21 -17.00 17.34
N LEU A 152 1.32 -17.45 16.77
CA LEU A 152 2.59 -16.75 16.80
C LEU A 152 2.48 -15.36 16.18
N THR A 153 1.84 -15.27 15.02
CA THR A 153 1.66 -13.99 14.31
C THR A 153 0.77 -13.04 15.11
N GLU A 154 -0.32 -13.52 15.71
CA GLU A 154 -1.18 -12.72 16.57
C GLU A 154 -0.44 -12.22 17.82
N ARG A 155 0.36 -13.09 18.44
CA ARG A 155 1.19 -12.72 19.58
C ARG A 155 2.19 -11.62 19.21
N LEU A 156 2.89 -11.77 18.09
CA LEU A 156 3.83 -10.75 17.60
C LEU A 156 3.13 -9.43 17.26
N PHE A 157 1.95 -9.49 16.67
CA PHE A 157 1.13 -8.31 16.39
C PHE A 157 0.80 -7.53 17.66
N ALA A 158 0.42 -8.23 18.74
CA ALA A 158 0.11 -7.63 20.02
C ALA A 158 1.36 -7.08 20.73
N GLU A 159 2.46 -7.82 20.75
CA GLU A 159 3.72 -7.42 21.40
C GLU A 159 4.39 -6.23 20.72
N LEU A 160 4.30 -6.16 19.37
CA LEU A 160 4.75 -5.02 18.56
C LEU A 160 3.78 -3.84 18.58
N LYS A 161 2.64 -3.98 19.27
CA LYS A 161 1.58 -2.95 19.40
C LYS A 161 1.07 -2.39 18.09
N LEU A 162 1.06 -3.19 17.03
CA LEU A 162 0.68 -2.73 15.71
C LEU A 162 -0.77 -2.24 15.64
N GLY A 163 -1.66 -2.75 16.50
CA GLY A 163 -3.04 -2.28 16.64
C GLY A 163 -3.19 -0.98 17.46
N GLU A 164 -2.14 -0.50 18.12
CA GLU A 164 -2.17 0.72 18.95
C GLU A 164 -1.47 1.90 18.27
N ILE A 165 -0.53 1.64 17.36
CA ILE A 165 0.23 2.66 16.65
C ILE A 165 -0.65 3.27 15.54
N LYS A 166 -0.90 4.58 15.62
CA LYS A 166 -1.82 5.29 14.71
C LYS A 166 -1.52 5.06 13.23
N ASP A 167 -0.24 5.06 12.85
CA ASP A 167 0.17 4.85 11.45
C ASP A 167 -0.02 3.40 11.00
N MET A 168 0.03 2.43 11.94
CA MET A 168 -0.20 1.02 11.64
C MET A 168 -1.70 0.68 11.59
N ILE A 169 -2.53 1.37 12.37
CA ILE A 169 -4.00 1.22 12.32
C ILE A 169 -4.54 1.53 10.92
N LYS A 170 -3.98 2.54 10.25
CA LYS A 170 -4.34 2.87 8.86
C LYS A 170 -4.06 1.74 7.87
N GLN A 171 -3.19 0.80 8.23
CA GLN A 171 -2.78 -0.33 7.40
C GLN A 171 -3.57 -1.62 7.71
N THR A 172 -4.70 -1.52 8.42
CA THR A 172 -5.53 -2.67 8.81
C THR A 172 -5.95 -3.53 7.62
N ALA A 173 -6.25 -2.93 6.46
CA ALA A 173 -6.60 -3.68 5.26
C ALA A 173 -5.48 -4.62 4.80
N TYR A 174 -4.23 -4.19 4.86
CA TYR A 174 -3.07 -5.02 4.53
C TYR A 174 -2.87 -6.15 5.55
N ILE A 175 -3.09 -5.85 6.83
CA ILE A 175 -3.00 -6.84 7.90
C ILE A 175 -4.07 -7.92 7.73
N CYS A 176 -5.32 -7.54 7.43
CA CYS A 176 -6.39 -8.51 7.13
C CYS A 176 -6.02 -9.38 5.92
N THR A 177 -5.53 -8.78 4.83
CA THR A 177 -5.09 -9.54 3.64
C THR A 177 -3.92 -10.48 3.96
N PHE A 178 -3.01 -10.05 4.83
CA PHE A 178 -1.89 -10.89 5.28
C PHE A 178 -2.40 -12.11 6.07
N TYR A 179 -3.35 -11.94 7.00
CA TYR A 179 -3.98 -13.05 7.73
C TYR A 179 -4.75 -13.98 6.81
N ASP A 180 -5.43 -13.46 5.79
CA ASP A 180 -6.10 -14.28 4.77
C ASP A 180 -5.08 -15.14 3.98
N CYS A 181 -3.93 -14.57 3.65
CA CYS A 181 -2.83 -15.32 3.02
C CYS A 181 -2.26 -16.40 3.94
N LEU A 182 -2.05 -16.10 5.23
CA LEU A 182 -1.61 -17.09 6.22
C LEU A 182 -2.62 -18.23 6.35
N SER A 183 -3.90 -17.91 6.44
CA SER A 183 -4.96 -18.92 6.57
C SER A 183 -5.00 -19.85 5.35
N LYS A 184 -4.86 -19.32 4.15
CA LYS A 184 -4.77 -20.13 2.92
C LYS A 184 -3.54 -21.02 2.91
N TYR A 185 -2.38 -20.47 3.29
CA TYR A 185 -1.12 -21.23 3.35
C TYR A 185 -1.16 -22.40 4.34
N LEU A 186 -1.96 -22.30 5.41
CA LEU A 186 -2.09 -23.35 6.43
C LEU A 186 -3.15 -24.40 6.04
N THR A 187 -4.00 -24.15 5.04
CA THR A 187 -5.06 -25.07 4.59
C THR A 187 -4.69 -25.86 3.33
N ASP A 188 -3.65 -25.44 2.60
CA ASP A 188 -3.08 -26.15 1.44
C ASP A 188 -2.01 -27.17 1.90
#